data_673b9ed2c8d1a09e5c8386d60e816572
#
_entry.id   673b9ed2c8d1a09e5c8386d60e816572
#
_cell.length_a   1.000
_cell.length_b   1.000
_cell.length_c   1.000
_cell.angle_alpha   90.00
_cell.angle_beta   90.00
_cell.angle_gamma   90.00
#
_symmetry.space_group_name_H-M   'P 1'
#
loop_
_entity.id
_entity.type
_entity.pdbx_description
1 polymer ?
#
loop_
_entity_poly.entity_id
_entity_poly.type
_entity_poly.pdbx_seq_one_letter_code
_entity_poly.pdbx_strand_id
1 'polypeptide(L)'
;MGQTVCQLQKEAEKQQTAHEELIRGGDGRREGLFQIKNQVLHRVSEIPLKYGVDQCVGDTLCTGGIMYGQRVIAAMLDFCRDIREVSEPGAIMLNYSNPNAMATWACNKYGKVRTIGLCHGEIHGEMQIAEVLGIPREELDIVCAGINHQTWYISVKHHGKDMLDQILPGFLKHEKYREEEKVRIDILKRFGYYSTESNGHLSEYVAWYRKRPDEIKDWIDLSNWIHGETGGYLRVTREERNWFETDYPKILAEEPRKLDGSARGKEHASYIIEALETGKMYRGHFNVMNEGCITNLPDECVVEVPCYVDGNGISVPKVGDLPLGCAAICSQSIWVQKLAVEAAVHGDVNLLKQAALMDPLTGAVCNPPEIWQMIDEMLVAQEEWLPQYTEAIRQAKERLQSGPLIPTKEGYRGAVRLREKTAEEVAAEHEKRKITV
;
A
#
# COMPACT_ATOMS: atom_id res chain seq x y z
N MET A 1 -20.03 19.88 21.34
CA MET A 1 -20.00 18.96 20.21
C MET A 1 -20.40 19.62 18.88
N GLY A 2 -21.51 20.35 18.76
CA GLY A 2 -21.85 21.06 17.51
C GLY A 2 -20.90 22.16 17.04
N GLN A 3 -20.07 22.70 17.92
CA GLN A 3 -19.07 23.74 17.58
C GLN A 3 -17.84 23.15 16.89
N THR A 4 -17.42 21.94 17.23
CA THR A 4 -16.22 21.28 16.65
C THR A 4 -16.42 20.88 15.18
N VAL A 5 -17.60 20.35 14.84
CA VAL A 5 -17.94 20.01 13.44
C VAL A 5 -18.03 21.28 12.58
N CYS A 6 -18.59 22.38 13.12
CA CYS A 6 -18.67 23.66 12.42
C CYS A 6 -17.30 24.34 12.25
N GLN A 7 -16.34 24.13 13.18
CA GLN A 7 -14.97 24.59 13.04
C GLN A 7 -14.20 23.77 11.99
N LEU A 8 -14.33 22.46 12.00
CA LEU A 8 -13.72 21.59 10.99
C LEU A 8 -14.27 21.85 9.58
N GLN A 9 -15.59 22.15 9.46
CA GLN A 9 -16.15 22.59 8.17
C GLN A 9 -15.58 23.93 7.72
N LYS A 10 -15.47 24.91 8.61
CA LYS A 10 -14.87 26.23 8.29
C LYS A 10 -13.39 26.16 7.99
N GLU A 11 -12.65 25.26 8.65
CA GLU A 11 -11.24 25.00 8.36
C GLU A 11 -11.07 24.26 7.03
N ALA A 12 -11.93 23.28 6.74
CA ALA A 12 -12.00 22.60 5.44
C ALA A 12 -12.36 23.57 4.30
N GLU A 13 -13.32 24.47 4.53
CA GLU A 13 -13.68 25.56 3.58
C GLU A 13 -12.50 26.53 3.38
N LYS A 14 -11.78 26.90 4.43
CA LYS A 14 -10.57 27.71 4.33
C LYS A 14 -9.43 27.00 3.58
N GLN A 15 -9.22 25.73 3.86
CA GLN A 15 -8.25 24.90 3.14
C GLN A 15 -8.67 24.70 1.68
N GLN A 16 -9.95 24.54 1.43
CA GLN A 16 -10.49 24.47 0.08
C GLN A 16 -10.32 25.81 -0.66
N THR A 17 -10.56 26.93 0.00
CA THR A 17 -10.34 28.28 -0.58
C THR A 17 -8.84 28.54 -0.81
N ALA A 18 -7.96 28.18 0.14
CA ALA A 18 -6.51 28.26 -0.06
C ALA A 18 -6.02 27.31 -1.16
N HIS A 19 -6.62 26.14 -1.26
CA HIS A 19 -6.36 25.17 -2.33
C HIS A 19 -6.86 25.69 -3.68
N GLU A 20 -8.03 26.34 -3.73
CA GLU A 20 -8.57 27.00 -4.92
C GLU A 20 -7.75 28.24 -5.32
N GLU A 21 -7.22 29.00 -4.37
CA GLU A 21 -6.28 30.11 -4.64
C GLU A 21 -4.92 29.61 -5.15
N LEU A 22 -4.41 28.50 -4.61
CA LEU A 22 -3.24 27.80 -5.13
C LEU A 22 -3.48 27.24 -6.55
N ILE A 23 -4.70 26.80 -6.81
CA ILE A 23 -5.13 26.32 -8.14
C ILE A 23 -5.30 27.47 -9.12
N ARG A 24 -5.82 28.64 -8.69
CA ARG A 24 -5.97 29.82 -9.54
C ARG A 24 -4.66 30.58 -9.81
N GLY A 25 -3.64 30.36 -9.01
CA GLY A 25 -2.38 31.12 -9.01
C GLY A 25 -1.28 30.67 -9.95
N GLY A 26 -1.48 29.70 -10.85
CA GLY A 26 -0.39 29.39 -11.74
C GLY A 26 -0.46 28.17 -12.62
N ASP A 27 -0.50 28.40 -13.91
CA ASP A 27 -0.35 27.41 -14.98
C ASP A 27 0.94 26.57 -14.86
N GLY A 28 2.02 27.11 -14.31
CA GLY A 28 3.30 26.41 -14.18
C GLY A 28 3.42 25.45 -12.99
N ARG A 29 2.57 25.54 -11.96
CA ARG A 29 2.65 24.67 -10.78
C ARG A 29 1.86 23.37 -10.92
N ARG A 30 0.84 23.34 -11.78
CA ARG A 30 0.00 22.15 -12.04
C ARG A 30 0.76 21.07 -12.79
N GLU A 31 1.51 21.44 -13.82
CA GLU A 31 2.43 20.54 -14.52
C GLU A 31 3.47 19.96 -13.55
N GLY A 32 3.95 20.76 -12.58
CA GLY A 32 4.95 20.35 -11.60
C GLY A 32 4.53 19.17 -10.72
N LEU A 33 3.35 19.20 -10.10
CA LEU A 33 2.89 18.15 -9.18
C LEU A 33 2.65 16.80 -9.88
N PHE A 34 2.12 16.84 -11.10
CA PHE A 34 1.87 15.62 -11.86
C PHE A 34 3.14 15.03 -12.47
N GLN A 35 4.04 15.89 -12.96
CA GLN A 35 5.39 15.49 -13.38
C GLN A 35 6.18 14.89 -12.22
N ILE A 36 6.08 15.45 -11.01
CA ILE A 36 6.70 14.94 -9.78
C ILE A 36 6.22 13.50 -9.51
N LYS A 37 4.92 13.24 -9.47
CA LYS A 37 4.37 11.90 -9.22
C LYS A 37 4.88 10.86 -10.22
N ASN A 38 4.83 11.17 -11.50
CA ASN A 38 5.32 10.29 -12.56
C ASN A 38 6.83 10.07 -12.52
N GLN A 39 7.62 11.11 -12.27
CA GLN A 39 9.07 11.02 -12.14
C GLN A 39 9.47 10.16 -10.93
N VAL A 40 8.78 10.32 -9.80
CA VAL A 40 9.06 9.56 -8.59
C VAL A 40 8.71 8.08 -8.76
N LEU A 41 7.52 7.76 -9.31
CA LEU A 41 7.13 6.38 -9.60
C LEU A 41 8.07 5.73 -10.63
N HIS A 42 8.51 6.47 -11.64
CA HIS A 42 9.54 6.00 -12.56
C HIS A 42 10.81 5.57 -11.81
N ARG A 43 11.29 6.40 -10.90
CA ARG A 43 12.54 6.16 -10.16
C ARG A 43 12.46 4.97 -9.19
N VAL A 44 11.29 4.74 -8.56
CA VAL A 44 11.11 3.60 -7.65
C VAL A 44 10.83 2.27 -8.35
N SER A 45 10.45 2.28 -9.62
CA SER A 45 10.19 1.08 -10.41
C SER A 45 11.29 0.77 -11.41
N GLU A 46 11.76 1.77 -12.16
CA GLU A 46 12.71 1.57 -13.27
C GLU A 46 14.17 1.42 -12.78
N ILE A 47 14.56 2.08 -11.67
CA ILE A 47 15.92 1.90 -11.14
C ILE A 47 16.11 0.46 -10.62
N PRO A 48 15.26 -0.10 -9.74
CA PRO A 48 15.37 -1.50 -9.33
C PRO A 48 15.34 -2.48 -10.50
N LEU A 49 14.53 -2.18 -11.52
CA LEU A 49 14.42 -3.04 -12.70
C LEU A 49 15.74 -3.18 -13.47
N LYS A 50 16.59 -2.14 -13.53
CA LYS A 50 17.95 -2.23 -14.11
C LYS A 50 18.80 -3.30 -13.44
N TYR A 51 18.56 -3.58 -12.17
CA TYR A 51 19.25 -4.61 -11.39
C TYR A 51 18.54 -5.97 -11.45
N GLY A 52 17.39 -6.02 -12.12
CA GLY A 52 16.57 -7.23 -12.27
C GLY A 52 15.51 -7.40 -11.17
N VAL A 53 15.33 -6.43 -10.29
CA VAL A 53 14.24 -6.43 -9.30
C VAL A 53 12.95 -6.03 -9.99
N ASP A 54 12.18 -7.02 -10.35
CA ASP A 54 10.94 -6.88 -11.13
C ASP A 54 9.76 -6.68 -10.18
N GLN A 55 9.23 -5.45 -10.09
CA GLN A 55 8.12 -5.07 -9.23
C GLN A 55 6.84 -4.86 -10.06
N CYS A 56 5.68 -5.18 -9.47
CA CYS A 56 4.36 -4.87 -10.04
C CYS A 56 3.91 -3.46 -9.65
N VAL A 57 3.87 -3.20 -8.35
CA VAL A 57 3.37 -1.95 -7.73
C VAL A 57 4.50 -1.15 -7.14
N GLY A 58 5.29 -1.73 -6.24
CA GLY A 58 6.46 -1.11 -5.63
C GLY A 58 6.13 0.06 -4.69
N ASP A 59 5.00 0.02 -3.98
CA ASP A 59 4.56 1.09 -3.09
C ASP A 59 4.52 0.73 -1.59
N THR A 60 4.65 -0.55 -1.24
CA THR A 60 4.49 -1.04 0.14
C THR A 60 5.75 -1.71 0.69
N LEU A 61 6.28 -2.70 -0.02
CA LEU A 61 7.53 -3.41 0.25
C LEU A 61 8.40 -3.39 -1.01
N CYS A 62 9.42 -4.23 -1.07
CA CYS A 62 10.49 -4.14 -2.05
C CYS A 62 11.26 -2.83 -1.95
N THR A 63 12.27 -2.68 -2.77
CA THR A 63 13.09 -1.46 -2.83
C THR A 63 12.25 -0.22 -3.14
N GLY A 64 11.23 -0.35 -3.99
CA GLY A 64 10.29 0.73 -4.32
C GLY A 64 9.52 1.23 -3.11
N GLY A 65 8.88 0.32 -2.36
CA GLY A 65 8.11 0.63 -1.16
C GLY A 65 9.00 1.18 -0.03
N ILE A 66 10.19 0.60 0.17
CA ILE A 66 11.19 1.11 1.13
C ILE A 66 11.52 2.57 0.84
N MET A 67 11.83 2.91 -0.41
CA MET A 67 12.15 4.29 -0.83
C MET A 67 10.94 5.21 -0.81
N TYR A 68 9.72 4.67 -1.08
CA TYR A 68 8.50 5.44 -0.93
C TYR A 68 8.27 5.82 0.53
N GLY A 69 8.52 4.90 1.45
CA GLY A 69 8.46 5.13 2.90
C GLY A 69 9.36 6.28 3.36
N GLN A 70 10.54 6.44 2.78
CA GLN A 70 11.47 7.53 3.15
C GLN A 70 10.86 8.93 2.93
N ARG A 71 10.02 9.09 1.92
CA ARG A 71 9.34 10.36 1.63
C ARG A 71 8.05 10.51 2.44
N VAL A 72 7.23 9.46 2.49
CA VAL A 72 5.92 9.48 3.16
C VAL A 72 6.08 9.70 4.65
N ILE A 73 7.03 9.02 5.31
CA ILE A 73 7.25 9.14 6.75
C ILE A 73 7.58 10.58 7.13
N ALA A 74 8.45 11.25 6.38
CA ALA A 74 8.79 12.65 6.65
C ALA A 74 7.55 13.56 6.63
N ALA A 75 6.71 13.45 5.59
CA ALA A 75 5.47 14.22 5.47
C ALA A 75 4.46 13.86 6.57
N MET A 76 4.31 12.59 6.90
CA MET A 76 3.39 12.14 7.95
C MET A 76 3.79 12.62 9.34
N LEU A 77 5.08 12.71 9.63
CA LEU A 77 5.58 13.27 10.89
C LEU A 77 5.32 14.78 10.99
N ASP A 78 5.38 15.51 9.88
CA ASP A 78 4.95 16.90 9.82
C ASP A 78 3.45 17.05 10.12
N PHE A 79 2.60 16.21 9.50
CA PHE A 79 1.17 16.19 9.83
C PHE A 79 0.92 15.83 11.30
N CYS A 80 1.67 14.89 11.86
CA CYS A 80 1.56 14.59 13.29
C CYS A 80 1.91 15.78 14.17
N ARG A 81 2.92 16.57 13.81
CA ARG A 81 3.25 17.81 14.52
C ARG A 81 2.07 18.79 14.49
N ASP A 82 1.53 19.04 13.30
CA ASP A 82 0.42 19.96 13.12
C ASP A 82 -0.84 19.48 13.87
N ILE A 83 -1.17 18.19 13.83
CA ILE A 83 -2.27 17.61 14.61
C ILE A 83 -2.07 17.86 16.11
N ARG A 84 -0.88 17.65 16.65
CA ARG A 84 -0.63 17.91 18.08
C ARG A 84 -0.73 19.38 18.46
N GLU A 85 -0.43 20.30 17.54
CA GLU A 85 -0.45 21.74 17.78
C GLU A 85 -1.85 22.34 17.69
N VAL A 86 -2.71 21.83 16.80
CA VAL A 86 -3.99 22.50 16.48
C VAL A 86 -5.25 21.65 16.75
N SER A 87 -5.10 20.34 16.98
CA SER A 87 -6.25 19.46 17.20
C SER A 87 -6.56 19.27 18.68
N GLU A 88 -7.79 18.87 18.98
CA GLU A 88 -8.19 18.47 20.33
C GLU A 88 -7.40 17.24 20.82
N PRO A 89 -7.10 17.16 22.13
CA PRO A 89 -6.46 15.99 22.71
C PRO A 89 -7.24 14.70 22.40
N GLY A 90 -6.55 13.68 21.92
CA GLY A 90 -7.16 12.39 21.56
C GLY A 90 -7.62 12.30 20.11
N ALA A 91 -7.31 13.28 19.27
CA ALA A 91 -7.51 13.17 17.82
C ALA A 91 -6.87 11.90 17.27
N ILE A 92 -7.59 11.21 16.37
CA ILE A 92 -7.16 9.97 15.72
C ILE A 92 -6.93 10.27 14.25
N MET A 93 -5.76 9.86 13.73
CA MET A 93 -5.46 9.91 12.31
C MET A 93 -5.83 8.58 11.65
N LEU A 94 -6.65 8.62 10.60
CA LEU A 94 -7.01 7.47 9.77
C LEU A 94 -6.14 7.50 8.51
N ASN A 95 -5.20 6.57 8.40
CA ASN A 95 -4.21 6.53 7.33
C ASN A 95 -4.55 5.51 6.26
N TYR A 96 -4.76 5.95 5.03
CA TYR A 96 -4.88 5.09 3.84
C TYR A 96 -3.62 5.10 2.95
N SER A 97 -2.61 5.91 3.31
CA SER A 97 -1.41 6.04 2.48
C SER A 97 -0.46 4.87 2.65
N ASN A 98 0.15 4.43 1.55
CA ASN A 98 1.23 3.46 1.55
C ASN A 98 2.61 4.14 1.66
N PRO A 99 3.60 3.42 2.20
CA PRO A 99 3.54 2.10 2.85
C PRO A 99 2.79 2.17 4.18
N ASN A 100 1.60 1.56 4.22
CA ASN A 100 0.66 1.78 5.32
C ASN A 100 1.23 1.43 6.70
N ALA A 101 1.80 0.23 6.84
CA ALA A 101 2.39 -0.21 8.11
C ALA A 101 3.57 0.69 8.54
N MET A 102 4.48 1.09 7.62
CA MET A 102 5.61 1.96 7.95
C MET A 102 5.13 3.35 8.37
N ALA A 103 4.18 3.94 7.66
CA ALA A 103 3.61 5.25 7.99
C ALA A 103 2.88 5.21 9.33
N THR A 104 2.02 4.22 9.55
CA THR A 104 1.30 4.01 10.82
C THR A 104 2.27 3.82 11.99
N TRP A 105 3.34 3.05 11.79
CA TRP A 105 4.39 2.84 12.79
C TRP A 105 5.08 4.15 13.17
N ALA A 106 5.55 4.89 12.18
CA ALA A 106 6.24 6.16 12.40
C ALA A 106 5.35 7.18 13.11
N CYS A 107 4.09 7.32 12.72
CA CYS A 107 3.14 8.24 13.33
C CYS A 107 2.87 7.91 14.80
N ASN A 108 2.64 6.63 15.13
CA ASN A 108 2.43 6.21 16.52
C ASN A 108 3.69 6.35 17.36
N LYS A 109 4.85 5.82 16.89
CA LYS A 109 6.08 5.76 17.67
C LYS A 109 6.76 7.14 17.78
N TYR A 110 6.91 7.85 16.68
CA TYR A 110 7.67 9.11 16.60
C TYR A 110 6.76 10.33 16.51
N GLY A 111 5.67 10.24 15.75
CA GLY A 111 4.68 11.30 15.62
C GLY A 111 3.84 11.54 16.85
N LYS A 112 3.72 10.56 17.77
CA LYS A 112 2.91 10.64 18.99
C LYS A 112 1.44 11.04 18.75
N VAL A 113 0.90 10.67 17.60
CA VAL A 113 -0.50 10.78 17.22
C VAL A 113 -1.05 9.39 17.04
N ARG A 114 -2.15 9.09 17.73
CA ARG A 114 -2.84 7.80 17.55
C ARG A 114 -3.26 7.66 16.09
N THR A 115 -2.61 6.76 15.37
CA THR A 115 -2.82 6.53 13.95
C THR A 115 -3.28 5.10 13.72
N ILE A 116 -4.37 4.97 12.99
CA ILE A 116 -4.94 3.70 12.56
C ILE A 116 -4.76 3.60 11.06
N GLY A 117 -4.05 2.58 10.61
CA GLY A 117 -3.91 2.29 9.18
C GLY A 117 -5.12 1.52 8.67
N LEU A 118 -5.61 1.89 7.51
CA LEU A 118 -6.79 1.29 6.88
C LEU A 118 -6.41 0.79 5.48
N CYS A 119 -6.91 -0.39 5.15
CA CYS A 119 -6.78 -1.00 3.82
C CYS A 119 -8.10 -1.69 3.46
N HIS A 120 -8.38 -1.85 2.18
CA HIS A 120 -9.55 -2.57 1.69
C HIS A 120 -9.21 -3.96 1.13
N GLY A 121 -7.93 -4.35 1.20
CA GLY A 121 -7.46 -5.64 0.66
C GLY A 121 -8.13 -6.85 1.33
N GLU A 122 -8.40 -6.76 2.65
CA GLU A 122 -9.10 -7.82 3.36
C GLU A 122 -10.55 -7.96 2.90
N ILE A 123 -11.26 -6.85 2.61
CA ILE A 123 -12.63 -6.88 2.10
C ILE A 123 -12.70 -7.58 0.73
N HIS A 124 -11.73 -7.28 -0.14
CA HIS A 124 -11.66 -7.92 -1.46
C HIS A 124 -11.42 -9.43 -1.35
N GLY A 125 -10.50 -9.85 -0.50
CA GLY A 125 -10.26 -11.28 -0.28
C GLY A 125 -11.44 -12.00 0.37
N GLU A 126 -12.16 -11.36 1.30
CA GLU A 126 -13.41 -11.88 1.85
C GLU A 126 -14.48 -12.09 0.76
N MET A 127 -14.61 -11.13 -0.16
CA MET A 127 -15.53 -11.25 -1.31
C MET A 127 -15.14 -12.41 -2.23
N GLN A 128 -13.85 -12.60 -2.51
CA GLN A 128 -13.36 -13.72 -3.30
C GLN A 128 -13.62 -15.06 -2.61
N ILE A 129 -13.38 -15.15 -1.29
CA ILE A 129 -13.68 -16.34 -0.49
C ILE A 129 -15.19 -16.65 -0.52
N ALA A 130 -16.05 -15.66 -0.34
CA ALA A 130 -17.49 -15.80 -0.42
C ALA A 130 -17.94 -16.37 -1.79
N GLU A 131 -17.38 -15.78 -2.86
CA GLU A 131 -17.69 -16.20 -4.25
C GLU A 131 -17.27 -17.64 -4.55
N VAL A 132 -16.04 -18.04 -4.17
CA VAL A 132 -15.56 -19.41 -4.43
C VAL A 132 -16.25 -20.46 -3.55
N LEU A 133 -16.80 -20.07 -2.40
CA LEU A 133 -17.60 -20.93 -1.54
C LEU A 133 -19.08 -20.96 -1.97
N GLY A 134 -19.54 -20.01 -2.79
CA GLY A 134 -20.94 -19.83 -3.16
C GLY A 134 -21.83 -19.44 -1.97
N ILE A 135 -21.29 -18.72 -0.99
CA ILE A 135 -21.94 -18.29 0.26
C ILE A 135 -21.96 -16.77 0.29
N PRO A 136 -23.12 -16.12 0.62
CA PRO A 136 -23.14 -14.67 0.83
C PRO A 136 -22.13 -14.24 1.88
N ARG A 137 -21.40 -13.12 1.63
CA ARG A 137 -20.34 -12.64 2.54
C ARG A 137 -20.90 -12.40 3.95
N GLU A 138 -22.12 -11.91 4.05
CA GLU A 138 -22.82 -11.58 5.31
C GLU A 138 -23.08 -12.81 6.17
N GLU A 139 -23.05 -14.00 5.62
CA GLU A 139 -23.22 -15.27 6.34
C GLU A 139 -21.88 -15.88 6.78
N LEU A 140 -20.77 -15.28 6.35
CA LEU A 140 -19.41 -15.72 6.73
C LEU A 140 -18.90 -14.91 7.92
N ASP A 141 -18.45 -15.62 8.96
CA ASP A 141 -17.65 -15.05 10.03
C ASP A 141 -16.17 -15.28 9.71
N ILE A 142 -15.50 -14.19 9.31
CA ILE A 142 -14.12 -14.21 8.84
C ILE A 142 -13.22 -13.46 9.82
N VAL A 143 -12.08 -14.05 10.11
CA VAL A 143 -10.96 -13.42 10.83
C VAL A 143 -9.72 -13.53 9.96
N CYS A 144 -9.15 -12.39 9.61
CA CYS A 144 -7.81 -12.34 9.06
C CYS A 144 -6.86 -11.64 10.05
N ALA A 145 -5.60 -12.03 10.06
CA ALA A 145 -4.57 -11.45 10.91
C ALA A 145 -3.19 -11.58 10.26
N GLY A 146 -2.34 -10.58 10.47
CA GLY A 146 -1.00 -10.51 9.91
C GLY A 146 -0.47 -9.10 9.92
N ILE A 147 0.11 -8.67 8.81
CA ILE A 147 0.55 -7.29 8.59
C ILE A 147 -0.07 -6.75 7.30
N ASN A 148 -0.10 -5.44 7.15
CA ASN A 148 -0.67 -4.80 5.96
C ASN A 148 -0.13 -5.44 4.66
N HIS A 149 -1.04 -5.80 3.78
CA HIS A 149 -0.80 -6.49 2.50
C HIS A 149 -0.22 -7.92 2.61
N GLN A 150 -0.01 -8.44 3.83
CA GLN A 150 0.33 -9.84 4.13
C GLN A 150 -0.48 -10.35 5.32
N THR A 151 -1.79 -10.15 5.27
CA THR A 151 -2.75 -10.64 6.26
C THR A 151 -3.29 -12.00 5.80
N TRP A 152 -3.57 -12.90 6.73
CA TRP A 152 -3.95 -14.29 6.46
C TRP A 152 -5.35 -14.55 6.97
N TYR A 153 -6.21 -15.16 6.16
CA TYR A 153 -7.55 -15.60 6.56
C TYR A 153 -7.43 -16.85 7.44
N ILE A 154 -7.27 -16.64 8.74
CA ILE A 154 -6.99 -17.70 9.73
C ILE A 154 -8.25 -18.39 10.28
N SER A 155 -9.41 -17.79 10.07
CA SER A 155 -10.71 -18.39 10.40
C SER A 155 -11.75 -17.95 9.38
N VAL A 156 -12.45 -18.91 8.80
CA VAL A 156 -13.60 -18.68 7.91
C VAL A 156 -14.68 -19.66 8.34
N LYS A 157 -15.81 -19.15 8.85
CA LYS A 157 -16.91 -19.98 9.35
C LYS A 157 -18.22 -19.61 8.70
N HIS A 158 -19.06 -20.60 8.42
CA HIS A 158 -20.44 -20.45 7.99
C HIS A 158 -21.35 -21.15 9.00
N HIS A 159 -22.19 -20.37 9.68
CA HIS A 159 -23.05 -20.87 10.77
C HIS A 159 -22.27 -21.70 11.83
N GLY A 160 -21.06 -21.23 12.19
CA GLY A 160 -20.18 -21.89 13.14
C GLY A 160 -19.36 -23.07 12.60
N LYS A 161 -19.60 -23.53 11.39
CA LYS A 161 -18.84 -24.59 10.73
C LYS A 161 -17.60 -24.00 10.07
N ASP A 162 -16.44 -24.62 10.28
CA ASP A 162 -15.18 -24.26 9.61
C ASP A 162 -15.23 -24.54 8.11
N MET A 163 -14.78 -23.56 7.32
CA MET A 163 -14.78 -23.61 5.87
C MET A 163 -13.37 -23.55 5.24
N LEU A 164 -12.30 -23.48 6.04
CA LEU A 164 -10.94 -23.31 5.55
C LEU A 164 -10.53 -24.37 4.51
N ASP A 165 -10.86 -25.63 4.76
CA ASP A 165 -10.54 -26.74 3.86
C ASP A 165 -11.24 -26.65 2.49
N GLN A 166 -12.28 -25.84 2.37
CA GLN A 166 -13.05 -25.68 1.13
C GLN A 166 -12.55 -24.54 0.24
N ILE A 167 -11.72 -23.64 0.80
CA ILE A 167 -11.23 -22.45 0.10
C ILE A 167 -10.35 -22.85 -1.10
N LEU A 168 -9.33 -23.69 -0.89
CA LEU A 168 -8.44 -24.12 -1.97
C LEU A 168 -9.19 -24.86 -3.10
N PRO A 169 -10.03 -25.87 -2.84
CA PRO A 169 -10.85 -26.49 -3.87
C PRO A 169 -11.76 -25.49 -4.60
N GLY A 170 -12.30 -24.49 -3.89
CA GLY A 170 -13.12 -23.43 -4.47
C GLY A 170 -12.34 -22.61 -5.49
N PHE A 171 -11.17 -22.07 -5.12
CA PHE A 171 -10.30 -21.31 -6.02
C PHE A 171 -9.86 -22.12 -7.25
N LEU A 172 -9.48 -23.39 -7.07
CA LEU A 172 -9.04 -24.26 -8.17
C LEU A 172 -10.16 -24.55 -9.19
N LYS A 173 -11.43 -24.54 -8.77
CA LYS A 173 -12.59 -24.74 -9.66
C LYS A 173 -13.06 -23.44 -10.31
N HIS A 174 -12.75 -22.29 -9.74
CA HIS A 174 -13.24 -21.00 -10.19
C HIS A 174 -12.51 -20.57 -11.48
N GLU A 175 -13.23 -20.42 -12.59
CA GLU A 175 -12.62 -20.19 -13.92
C GLU A 175 -11.75 -18.96 -13.99
N LYS A 176 -12.17 -17.87 -13.35
CA LYS A 176 -11.48 -16.59 -13.31
C LYS A 176 -10.30 -16.62 -12.33
N TYR A 177 -10.56 -16.91 -11.06
CA TYR A 177 -9.55 -16.75 -10.01
C TYR A 177 -8.40 -17.76 -10.09
N ARG A 178 -8.61 -18.97 -10.67
CA ARG A 178 -7.50 -19.90 -10.88
C ARG A 178 -6.42 -19.36 -11.82
N GLU A 179 -6.75 -18.39 -12.69
CA GLU A 179 -5.81 -17.74 -13.61
C GLU A 179 -5.28 -16.41 -13.03
N GLU A 180 -6.12 -15.62 -12.38
CA GLU A 180 -5.78 -14.32 -11.85
C GLU A 180 -4.98 -14.39 -10.56
N GLU A 181 -5.19 -15.42 -9.72
CA GLU A 181 -4.66 -15.53 -8.35
C GLU A 181 -3.65 -16.68 -8.17
N LYS A 182 -2.87 -17.00 -9.19
CA LYS A 182 -1.92 -18.14 -9.20
C LYS A 182 -0.95 -18.12 -8.02
N VAL A 183 -0.38 -16.97 -7.69
CA VAL A 183 0.56 -16.81 -6.57
C VAL A 183 -0.16 -17.04 -5.24
N ARG A 184 -1.32 -16.42 -5.04
CA ARG A 184 -2.11 -16.54 -3.80
C ARG A 184 -2.61 -17.98 -3.62
N ILE A 185 -3.02 -18.65 -4.69
CA ILE A 185 -3.43 -20.06 -4.69
C ILE A 185 -2.24 -20.99 -4.37
N ASP A 186 -1.06 -20.74 -4.95
CA ASP A 186 0.13 -21.54 -4.64
C ASP A 186 0.58 -21.38 -3.18
N ILE A 187 0.49 -20.16 -2.66
CA ILE A 187 0.75 -19.89 -1.24
C ILE A 187 -0.31 -20.56 -0.37
N LEU A 188 -1.60 -20.44 -0.67
CA LEU A 188 -2.67 -21.15 0.03
C LEU A 188 -2.41 -22.65 0.07
N LYS A 189 -2.00 -23.25 -1.05
CA LYS A 189 -1.66 -24.67 -1.13
C LYS A 189 -0.49 -25.07 -0.22
N ARG A 190 0.51 -24.20 -0.07
CA ARG A 190 1.74 -24.50 0.68
C ARG A 190 1.64 -24.18 2.16
N PHE A 191 0.94 -23.08 2.50
CA PHE A 191 0.85 -22.56 3.87
C PHE A 191 -0.50 -22.85 4.53
N GLY A 192 -1.49 -23.29 3.79
CA GLY A 192 -2.82 -23.63 4.28
C GLY A 192 -3.77 -22.47 4.49
N TYR A 193 -3.32 -21.22 4.23
CA TYR A 193 -4.10 -20.02 4.46
C TYR A 193 -4.04 -19.08 3.26
N TYR A 194 -5.20 -18.51 2.89
CA TYR A 194 -5.28 -17.51 1.85
C TYR A 194 -4.79 -16.16 2.39
N SER A 195 -4.08 -15.41 1.56
CA SER A 195 -3.53 -14.11 1.95
C SER A 195 -4.37 -12.97 1.38
N THR A 196 -4.37 -11.84 2.06
CA THR A 196 -4.89 -10.59 1.51
C THR A 196 -4.02 -10.08 0.36
N GLU A 197 -4.50 -9.07 -0.27
CA GLU A 197 -4.09 -8.31 -1.40
C GLU A 197 -4.22 -9.03 -2.74
N SER A 198 -3.57 -8.48 -3.76
CA SER A 198 -3.63 -9.00 -5.10
C SER A 198 -2.51 -10.00 -5.39
N ASN A 199 -2.68 -10.75 -6.46
CA ASN A 199 -1.66 -11.63 -6.98
C ASN A 199 -0.33 -10.91 -7.24
N GLY A 200 -0.40 -9.69 -7.78
CA GLY A 200 0.77 -8.87 -8.08
C GLY A 200 1.52 -8.43 -6.84
N HIS A 201 0.82 -7.88 -5.85
CA HIS A 201 1.41 -7.48 -4.57
C HIS A 201 2.10 -8.64 -3.87
N LEU A 202 1.39 -9.76 -3.66
CA LEU A 202 1.98 -10.89 -2.96
C LEU A 202 3.19 -11.46 -3.70
N SER A 203 3.19 -11.42 -5.05
CA SER A 203 4.32 -11.90 -5.85
C SER A 203 5.60 -11.12 -5.61
N GLU A 204 5.52 -9.84 -5.25
CA GLU A 204 6.70 -8.98 -5.01
C GLU A 204 7.11 -8.91 -3.52
N TYR A 205 6.28 -9.41 -2.59
CA TYR A 205 6.60 -9.38 -1.15
C TYR A 205 7.36 -10.62 -0.67
N VAL A 206 7.50 -11.62 -1.52
CA VAL A 206 8.20 -12.87 -1.21
C VAL A 206 9.29 -13.16 -2.23
N ALA A 207 10.29 -13.94 -1.84
CA ALA A 207 11.49 -14.22 -2.64
C ALA A 207 11.27 -15.18 -3.82
N TRP A 208 10.04 -15.64 -4.10
CA TRP A 208 9.89 -16.89 -4.87
C TRP A 208 9.44 -16.72 -6.31
N TYR A 209 8.52 -15.80 -6.59
CA TYR A 209 7.80 -15.75 -7.87
C TYR A 209 8.40 -14.80 -8.90
N ARG A 210 9.23 -13.82 -8.46
CA ARG A 210 9.77 -12.78 -9.36
C ARG A 210 11.30 -12.76 -9.46
N LYS A 211 12.00 -13.70 -8.84
CA LYS A 211 13.48 -13.75 -8.87
C LYS A 211 14.07 -14.24 -10.19
N ARG A 212 13.29 -14.94 -11.02
CA ARG A 212 13.71 -15.49 -12.31
C ARG A 212 12.82 -14.95 -13.42
N PRO A 213 13.35 -14.05 -14.27
CA PRO A 213 12.56 -13.38 -15.30
C PRO A 213 11.77 -14.33 -16.21
N ASP A 214 12.35 -15.48 -16.57
CA ASP A 214 11.74 -16.44 -17.48
C ASP A 214 10.51 -17.15 -16.87
N GLU A 215 10.43 -17.21 -15.53
CA GLU A 215 9.36 -17.90 -14.80
C GLU A 215 8.23 -16.93 -14.38
N ILE A 216 8.46 -15.61 -14.35
CA ILE A 216 7.46 -14.63 -13.86
C ILE A 216 6.13 -14.76 -14.62
N LYS A 217 6.16 -14.93 -15.93
CA LYS A 217 4.97 -15.07 -16.78
C LYS A 217 4.04 -16.23 -16.39
N ASP A 218 4.59 -17.28 -15.76
CA ASP A 218 3.80 -18.45 -15.39
C ASP A 218 2.86 -18.16 -14.21
N TRP A 219 3.17 -17.11 -13.44
CA TRP A 219 2.48 -16.66 -12.24
C TRP A 219 1.54 -15.48 -12.45
N ILE A 220 1.60 -14.84 -13.62
CA ILE A 220 0.95 -13.56 -13.91
C ILE A 220 -0.18 -13.74 -14.92
N ASP A 221 -1.29 -13.07 -14.69
CA ASP A 221 -2.35 -12.83 -15.67
C ASP A 221 -2.37 -11.35 -16.05
N LEU A 222 -2.44 -11.02 -17.32
CA LEU A 222 -2.43 -9.65 -17.82
C LEU A 222 -3.82 -9.08 -18.11
N SER A 223 -4.89 -9.74 -17.69
CA SER A 223 -6.25 -9.18 -17.79
C SER A 223 -6.42 -7.92 -16.97
N ASN A 224 -5.65 -7.80 -15.86
CA ASN A 224 -5.55 -6.60 -15.05
C ASN A 224 -4.10 -6.43 -14.57
N TRP A 225 -3.62 -5.18 -14.57
CA TRP A 225 -2.25 -4.85 -14.17
C TRP A 225 -1.91 -5.32 -12.75
N ILE A 226 -2.89 -5.27 -11.82
CA ILE A 226 -2.71 -5.65 -10.41
C ILE A 226 -2.44 -7.15 -10.22
N HIS A 227 -2.71 -7.99 -11.24
CA HIS A 227 -2.41 -9.41 -11.17
C HIS A 227 -0.92 -9.73 -11.35
N GLY A 228 -0.07 -8.71 -11.58
CA GLY A 228 1.38 -8.82 -11.51
C GLY A 228 2.16 -8.29 -12.69
N GLU A 229 1.58 -7.43 -13.53
CA GLU A 229 2.29 -6.76 -14.62
C GLU A 229 3.55 -6.04 -14.09
N THR A 230 4.70 -6.21 -14.75
CA THR A 230 5.93 -5.49 -14.41
C THR A 230 5.74 -3.98 -14.55
N GLY A 231 5.87 -3.24 -13.46
CA GLY A 231 5.63 -1.79 -13.44
C GLY A 231 4.21 -1.39 -13.80
N GLY A 232 3.22 -2.26 -13.53
CA GLY A 232 1.83 -2.04 -13.90
C GLY A 232 1.26 -0.76 -13.30
N TYR A 233 1.57 -0.48 -12.03
CA TYR A 233 1.15 0.76 -11.38
C TYR A 233 1.74 2.01 -12.06
N LEU A 234 3.03 1.96 -12.44
CA LEU A 234 3.68 3.06 -13.18
C LEU A 234 3.02 3.27 -14.56
N ARG A 235 2.69 2.17 -15.27
CA ARG A 235 2.03 2.27 -16.58
C ARG A 235 0.67 2.94 -16.47
N VAL A 236 -0.20 2.46 -15.58
CA VAL A 236 -1.54 3.01 -15.38
C VAL A 236 -1.48 4.48 -14.97
N THR A 237 -0.57 4.83 -14.05
CA THR A 237 -0.40 6.22 -13.63
C THR A 237 0.05 7.12 -14.78
N ARG A 238 0.87 6.61 -15.71
CA ARG A 238 1.28 7.36 -16.91
C ARG A 238 0.15 7.49 -17.93
N GLU A 239 -0.66 6.46 -18.09
CA GLU A 239 -1.84 6.51 -18.97
C GLU A 239 -2.86 7.55 -18.51
N GLU A 240 -3.01 7.75 -17.20
CA GLU A 240 -3.95 8.72 -16.60
C GLU A 240 -3.32 10.11 -16.33
N ARG A 241 -2.15 10.40 -16.90
CA ARG A 241 -1.39 11.64 -16.63
C ARG A 241 -2.15 12.95 -16.90
N ASN A 242 -3.13 12.91 -17.76
CA ASN A 242 -3.91 14.10 -18.15
C ASN A 242 -5.26 14.20 -17.41
N TRP A 243 -5.50 13.38 -16.38
CA TRP A 243 -6.78 13.34 -15.67
C TRP A 243 -7.22 14.72 -15.15
N PHE A 244 -6.31 15.52 -14.62
CA PHE A 244 -6.60 16.88 -14.15
C PHE A 244 -6.98 17.84 -15.26
N GLU A 245 -6.49 17.63 -16.48
CA GLU A 245 -6.79 18.48 -17.64
C GLU A 245 -8.07 18.02 -18.34
N THR A 246 -8.34 16.74 -18.35
CA THR A 246 -9.42 16.15 -19.16
C THR A 246 -10.67 15.81 -18.35
N ASP A 247 -10.55 15.25 -17.17
CA ASP A 247 -11.68 14.71 -16.39
C ASP A 247 -12.06 15.59 -15.20
N TYR A 248 -11.09 16.16 -14.50
CA TYR A 248 -11.36 17.01 -13.35
C TYR A 248 -12.20 18.26 -13.69
N PRO A 249 -11.99 18.98 -14.82
CA PRO A 249 -12.86 20.08 -15.21
C PRO A 249 -14.30 19.65 -15.49
N LYS A 250 -14.51 18.42 -15.99
CA LYS A 250 -15.85 17.86 -16.22
C LYS A 250 -16.54 17.58 -14.89
N ILE A 251 -15.82 16.98 -13.94
CA ILE A 251 -16.33 16.71 -12.58
C ILE A 251 -16.71 18.01 -11.89
N LEU A 252 -15.90 19.07 -12.01
CA LEU A 252 -16.22 20.38 -11.45
C LEU A 252 -17.44 21.06 -12.10
N ALA A 253 -17.74 20.73 -13.34
CA ALA A 253 -18.90 21.26 -14.06
C ALA A 253 -20.19 20.46 -13.80
N GLU A 254 -20.10 19.28 -13.16
CA GLU A 254 -21.27 18.49 -12.75
C GLU A 254 -22.02 19.19 -11.61
N GLU A 255 -23.34 19.10 -11.63
CA GLU A 255 -24.15 19.53 -10.48
C GLU A 255 -23.71 18.76 -9.23
N PRO A 256 -23.64 19.42 -8.06
CA PRO A 256 -23.26 18.74 -6.81
C PRO A 256 -24.17 17.54 -6.57
N ARG A 257 -23.58 16.36 -6.43
CA ARG A 257 -24.34 15.14 -6.13
C ARG A 257 -25.02 15.30 -4.79
N LYS A 258 -26.31 15.01 -4.74
CA LYS A 258 -26.99 14.91 -3.45
C LYS A 258 -26.35 13.78 -2.66
N LEU A 259 -25.89 14.09 -1.45
CA LEU A 259 -25.39 13.08 -0.54
C LEU A 259 -26.55 12.17 -0.14
N ASP A 260 -26.49 10.93 -0.57
CA ASP A 260 -27.42 9.89 -0.21
C ASP A 260 -26.69 8.89 0.69
N GLY A 261 -27.14 8.78 1.94
CA GLY A 261 -26.57 7.84 2.90
C GLY A 261 -26.68 6.37 2.48
N SER A 262 -27.59 6.04 1.54
CA SER A 262 -27.70 4.70 0.95
C SER A 262 -26.58 4.38 -0.02
N ALA A 263 -25.95 5.38 -0.60
CA ALA A 263 -24.82 5.25 -1.53
C ALA A 263 -23.45 5.24 -0.84
N ARG A 264 -23.42 4.95 0.48
CA ARG A 264 -22.18 4.87 1.25
C ARG A 264 -21.25 3.78 0.71
N GLY A 265 -19.98 4.13 0.49
CA GLY A 265 -18.93 3.19 0.07
C GLY A 265 -18.64 2.12 1.13
N LYS A 266 -17.79 1.14 0.75
CA LYS A 266 -17.40 0.04 1.64
C LYS A 266 -16.18 0.38 2.52
N GLU A 267 -15.57 1.55 2.34
CA GLU A 267 -14.36 1.99 3.04
C GLU A 267 -14.60 2.22 4.54
N HIS A 268 -13.66 1.78 5.36
CA HIS A 268 -13.76 1.74 6.82
C HIS A 268 -13.98 3.10 7.49
N ALA A 269 -13.30 4.17 7.01
CA ALA A 269 -13.22 5.44 7.73
C ALA A 269 -14.57 6.02 8.12
N SER A 270 -15.52 6.02 7.19
CA SER A 270 -16.86 6.57 7.47
C SER A 270 -17.62 5.78 8.53
N TYR A 271 -17.43 4.45 8.58
CA TYR A 271 -18.05 3.59 9.59
C TYR A 271 -17.38 3.74 10.96
N ILE A 272 -16.06 3.95 10.98
CA ILE A 272 -15.30 4.26 12.20
C ILE A 272 -15.79 5.57 12.80
N ILE A 273 -15.93 6.63 11.99
CA ILE A 273 -16.43 7.94 12.44
C ILE A 273 -17.86 7.80 13.00
N GLU A 274 -18.76 7.12 12.27
CA GLU A 274 -20.12 6.87 12.76
C GLU A 274 -20.13 6.13 14.10
N ALA A 275 -19.31 5.09 14.24
CA ALA A 275 -19.22 4.30 15.46
C ALA A 275 -18.74 5.13 16.66
N LEU A 276 -17.72 5.95 16.47
CA LEU A 276 -17.19 6.84 17.51
C LEU A 276 -18.21 7.90 17.94
N GLU A 277 -18.99 8.46 17.00
CA GLU A 277 -19.95 9.53 17.28
C GLU A 277 -21.28 9.03 17.84
N THR A 278 -21.74 7.87 17.36
CA THR A 278 -23.10 7.37 17.69
C THR A 278 -23.13 6.24 18.70
N GLY A 279 -21.97 5.58 18.93
CA GLY A 279 -21.89 4.36 19.73
C GLY A 279 -22.37 3.09 18.99
N LYS A 280 -22.79 3.19 17.73
CA LYS A 280 -23.14 2.03 16.91
C LYS A 280 -21.88 1.21 16.61
N MET A 281 -21.85 -0.04 17.09
CA MET A 281 -20.68 -0.89 16.92
C MET A 281 -20.35 -1.13 15.45
N TYR A 282 -19.08 -0.95 15.11
CA TYR A 282 -18.50 -1.34 13.83
C TYR A 282 -17.35 -2.33 14.05
N ARG A 283 -17.27 -3.37 13.22
CA ARG A 283 -16.15 -4.32 13.16
C ARG A 283 -15.46 -4.22 11.80
N GLY A 284 -14.14 -4.12 11.80
CA GLY A 284 -13.30 -4.16 10.60
C GLY A 284 -11.93 -4.72 10.95
N HIS A 285 -11.04 -4.81 9.95
CA HIS A 285 -9.63 -5.16 10.17
C HIS A 285 -8.80 -3.91 9.96
N PHE A 286 -7.99 -3.55 10.96
CA PHE A 286 -7.22 -2.31 10.94
C PHE A 286 -5.75 -2.57 11.25
N ASN A 287 -4.91 -1.69 10.74
CA ASN A 287 -3.49 -1.66 11.03
C ASN A 287 -3.23 -0.87 12.32
N VAL A 288 -2.81 -1.57 13.35
CA VAL A 288 -2.59 -1.06 14.71
C VAL A 288 -1.25 -1.53 15.27
N MET A 289 -0.76 -0.87 16.32
CA MET A 289 0.41 -1.38 17.06
C MET A 289 0.08 -2.74 17.66
N ASN A 290 1.01 -3.70 17.60
CA ASN A 290 0.74 -5.08 18.01
C ASN A 290 0.37 -5.21 19.50
N GLU A 291 1.07 -4.54 20.39
CA GLU A 291 0.82 -4.58 21.86
C GLU A 291 0.38 -5.97 22.39
N GLY A 292 0.93 -7.05 21.78
CA GLY A 292 0.65 -8.44 22.15
C GLY A 292 -0.66 -9.04 21.62
N CYS A 293 -1.34 -8.40 20.68
CA CYS A 293 -2.54 -8.99 20.09
C CYS A 293 -2.22 -10.19 19.17
N ILE A 294 -1.10 -10.17 18.45
CA ILE A 294 -0.50 -11.34 17.80
C ILE A 294 0.73 -11.75 18.60
N THR A 295 0.65 -12.87 19.29
CA THR A 295 1.60 -13.25 20.35
C THR A 295 2.94 -13.78 19.85
N ASN A 296 3.03 -14.23 18.61
CA ASN A 296 4.27 -14.69 17.97
C ASN A 296 4.85 -13.71 16.95
N LEU A 297 4.46 -12.43 17.01
CA LEU A 297 5.08 -11.31 16.30
C LEU A 297 5.61 -10.27 17.30
N PRO A 298 6.59 -9.41 16.92
CA PRO A 298 7.13 -8.38 17.81
C PRO A 298 6.07 -7.38 18.32
N ASP A 299 6.10 -7.02 19.60
CA ASP A 299 5.12 -6.11 20.21
C ASP A 299 5.12 -4.70 19.60
N GLU A 300 6.26 -4.22 19.14
CA GLU A 300 6.38 -2.86 18.57
C GLU A 300 5.96 -2.77 17.10
N CYS A 301 5.64 -3.86 16.42
CA CYS A 301 5.29 -3.81 14.99
C CYS A 301 3.84 -3.35 14.77
N VAL A 302 3.54 -2.99 13.54
CA VAL A 302 2.16 -2.74 13.11
C VAL A 302 1.60 -4.02 12.51
N VAL A 303 0.41 -4.42 12.99
CA VAL A 303 -0.31 -5.60 12.55
C VAL A 303 -1.69 -5.25 12.05
N GLU A 304 -2.21 -6.03 11.12
CA GLU A 304 -3.58 -5.92 10.63
C GLU A 304 -4.42 -7.02 11.25
N VAL A 305 -5.41 -6.61 12.04
CA VAL A 305 -6.19 -7.51 12.91
C VAL A 305 -7.63 -7.05 13.04
N PRO A 306 -8.57 -7.94 13.45
CA PRO A 306 -9.93 -7.53 13.77
C PRO A 306 -9.92 -6.45 14.86
N CYS A 307 -10.73 -5.42 14.67
CA CYS A 307 -10.94 -4.36 15.65
C CYS A 307 -12.44 -4.08 15.77
N TYR A 308 -12.84 -3.59 16.94
CA TYR A 308 -14.19 -3.16 17.23
C TYR A 308 -14.18 -1.68 17.62
N VAL A 309 -15.12 -0.92 17.07
CA VAL A 309 -15.24 0.52 17.30
C VAL A 309 -16.64 0.81 17.81
N ASP A 310 -16.72 1.60 18.88
CA ASP A 310 -17.96 2.16 19.42
C ASP A 310 -17.69 3.53 20.06
N GLY A 311 -18.65 4.09 20.78
CA GLY A 311 -18.51 5.39 21.47
C GLY A 311 -17.42 5.45 22.55
N ASN A 312 -16.81 4.32 22.94
CA ASN A 312 -15.68 4.25 23.88
C ASN A 312 -14.33 4.22 23.16
N GLY A 313 -14.32 4.12 21.82
CA GLY A 313 -13.11 4.11 21.03
C GLY A 313 -12.90 2.82 20.24
N ILE A 314 -11.62 2.50 20.00
CA ILE A 314 -11.20 1.34 19.21
C ILE A 314 -10.63 0.29 20.15
N SER A 315 -11.25 -0.89 20.15
CA SER A 315 -10.85 -2.07 20.92
C SER A 315 -10.20 -3.10 20.01
N VAL A 316 -9.02 -3.58 20.38
CA VAL A 316 -8.25 -4.59 19.63
C VAL A 316 -8.26 -5.90 20.44
N PRO A 317 -8.95 -6.95 19.96
CA PRO A 317 -8.95 -8.22 20.65
C PRO A 317 -7.61 -8.94 20.48
N LYS A 318 -7.30 -9.82 21.43
CA LYS A 318 -6.17 -10.73 21.32
C LYS A 318 -6.49 -11.80 20.28
N VAL A 319 -5.68 -11.87 19.22
CA VAL A 319 -5.78 -12.90 18.17
C VAL A 319 -5.08 -14.19 18.61
N GLY A 320 -3.94 -14.05 19.30
CA GLY A 320 -3.07 -15.17 19.65
C GLY A 320 -1.98 -15.41 18.61
N ASP A 321 -1.49 -16.64 18.51
CA ASP A 321 -0.43 -16.98 17.55
C ASP A 321 -0.98 -17.12 16.13
N LEU A 322 -0.28 -16.51 15.17
CA LEU A 322 -0.46 -16.87 13.76
C LEU A 322 0.06 -18.28 13.48
N PRO A 323 -0.46 -18.97 12.44
CA PRO A 323 0.17 -20.18 11.93
C PRO A 323 1.66 -19.93 11.66
N LEU A 324 2.52 -20.85 12.09
CA LEU A 324 3.97 -20.62 12.15
C LEU A 324 4.58 -20.16 10.81
N GLY A 325 4.16 -20.76 9.71
CA GLY A 325 4.62 -20.35 8.36
C GLY A 325 4.21 -18.92 8.00
N CYS A 326 2.98 -18.52 8.33
CA CYS A 326 2.47 -17.17 8.11
C CYS A 326 3.22 -16.15 8.98
N ALA A 327 3.44 -16.48 10.26
CA ALA A 327 4.24 -15.66 11.19
C ALA A 327 5.67 -15.44 10.68
N ALA A 328 6.30 -16.47 10.12
CA ALA A 328 7.66 -16.39 9.58
C ALA A 328 7.75 -15.41 8.39
N ILE A 329 6.77 -15.44 7.46
CA ILE A 329 6.69 -14.51 6.33
C ILE A 329 6.47 -13.08 6.85
N CYS A 330 5.50 -12.88 7.76
CA CYS A 330 5.25 -11.57 8.37
C CYS A 330 6.49 -11.04 9.10
N SER A 331 7.18 -11.88 9.88
CA SER A 331 8.37 -11.50 10.63
C SER A 331 9.48 -10.98 9.73
N GLN A 332 9.70 -11.60 8.57
CA GLN A 332 10.69 -11.12 7.60
C GLN A 332 10.37 -9.69 7.14
N SER A 333 9.15 -9.44 6.73
CA SER A 333 8.69 -8.11 6.28
C SER A 333 8.69 -7.08 7.42
N ILE A 334 8.34 -7.46 8.65
CA ILE A 334 8.38 -6.57 9.83
C ILE A 334 9.78 -6.01 10.07
N TRP A 335 10.83 -6.83 9.94
CA TRP A 335 12.20 -6.34 10.09
C TRP A 335 12.61 -5.38 8.99
N VAL A 336 12.17 -5.60 7.75
CA VAL A 336 12.37 -4.65 6.64
C VAL A 336 11.68 -3.32 6.95
N GLN A 337 10.41 -3.37 7.37
CA GLN A 337 9.64 -2.18 7.75
C GLN A 337 10.30 -1.41 8.90
N LYS A 338 10.76 -2.12 9.94
CA LYS A 338 11.45 -1.49 11.09
C LYS A 338 12.72 -0.77 10.66
N LEU A 339 13.57 -1.43 9.87
CA LEU A 339 14.79 -0.83 9.32
C LEU A 339 14.48 0.41 8.47
N ALA A 340 13.46 0.33 7.61
CA ALA A 340 13.04 1.44 6.76
C ALA A 340 12.49 2.64 7.56
N VAL A 341 11.69 2.38 8.60
CA VAL A 341 11.16 3.44 9.50
C VAL A 341 12.30 4.13 10.26
N GLU A 342 13.19 3.36 10.89
CA GLU A 342 14.33 3.91 11.61
C GLU A 342 15.26 4.71 10.68
N ALA A 343 15.49 4.20 9.46
CA ALA A 343 16.26 4.90 8.44
C ALA A 343 15.64 6.27 8.09
N ALA A 344 14.33 6.31 7.86
CA ALA A 344 13.61 7.53 7.49
C ALA A 344 13.62 8.59 8.59
N VAL A 345 13.40 8.16 9.83
CA VAL A 345 13.32 9.06 10.99
C VAL A 345 14.68 9.65 11.35
N HIS A 346 15.75 8.85 11.24
CA HIS A 346 17.08 9.26 11.66
C HIS A 346 18.01 9.69 10.51
N GLY A 347 17.57 9.59 9.26
CA GLY A 347 18.41 9.84 8.08
C GLY A 347 19.57 8.85 7.96
N ASP A 348 19.42 7.62 8.46
CA ASP A 348 20.48 6.61 8.46
C ASP A 348 20.49 5.80 7.16
N VAL A 349 21.43 6.16 6.26
CA VAL A 349 21.61 5.49 4.97
C VAL A 349 22.03 4.03 5.10
N ASN A 350 22.71 3.64 6.18
CA ASN A 350 23.12 2.25 6.37
C ASN A 350 21.92 1.38 6.70
N LEU A 351 21.02 1.85 7.57
CA LEU A 351 19.75 1.18 7.85
C LEU A 351 18.89 1.08 6.59
N LEU A 352 18.86 2.13 5.75
CA LEU A 352 18.15 2.10 4.47
C LEU A 352 18.68 1.00 3.54
N LYS A 353 20.01 0.91 3.38
CA LYS A 353 20.66 -0.12 2.57
C LYS A 353 20.44 -1.52 3.15
N GLN A 354 20.46 -1.65 4.47
CA GLN A 354 20.15 -2.89 5.16
C GLN A 354 18.69 -3.30 4.96
N ALA A 355 17.74 -2.36 4.98
CA ALA A 355 16.35 -2.64 4.69
C ALA A 355 16.19 -3.25 3.28
N ALA A 356 16.84 -2.68 2.28
CA ALA A 356 16.82 -3.20 0.92
C ALA A 356 17.50 -4.58 0.80
N LEU A 357 18.59 -4.81 1.55
CA LEU A 357 19.28 -6.10 1.58
C LEU A 357 18.43 -7.21 2.21
N MET A 358 17.66 -6.86 3.25
CA MET A 358 16.79 -7.80 3.97
C MET A 358 15.44 -8.00 3.29
N ASP A 359 15.10 -7.16 2.31
CA ASP A 359 13.87 -7.33 1.53
C ASP A 359 13.88 -8.66 0.77
N PRO A 360 12.78 -9.46 0.86
CA PRO A 360 12.78 -10.82 0.33
C PRO A 360 13.09 -10.91 -1.17
N LEU A 361 12.48 -10.06 -1.98
CA LEU A 361 12.69 -10.10 -3.43
C LEU A 361 14.05 -9.47 -3.82
N THR A 362 14.36 -8.31 -3.27
CA THR A 362 15.61 -7.60 -3.57
C THR A 362 16.83 -8.44 -3.20
N GLY A 363 16.82 -9.03 -1.99
CA GLY A 363 17.90 -9.91 -1.53
C GLY A 363 18.01 -11.25 -2.26
N ALA A 364 16.90 -11.72 -2.90
CA ALA A 364 16.93 -12.94 -3.72
C ALA A 364 17.45 -12.70 -5.15
N VAL A 365 17.41 -11.45 -5.62
CA VAL A 365 17.79 -11.07 -6.99
C VAL A 365 19.18 -10.46 -7.06
N CYS A 366 19.56 -9.63 -6.09
CA CYS A 366 20.75 -8.79 -6.12
C CYS A 366 21.78 -9.19 -5.06
N ASN A 367 23.06 -9.03 -5.40
CA ASN A 367 24.17 -9.12 -4.44
C ASN A 367 24.30 -7.79 -3.64
N PRO A 368 24.92 -7.81 -2.44
CA PRO A 368 25.05 -6.59 -1.63
C PRO A 368 25.65 -5.38 -2.35
N PRO A 369 26.71 -5.49 -3.17
CA PRO A 369 27.24 -4.33 -3.91
C PRO A 369 26.23 -3.74 -4.91
N GLU A 370 25.42 -4.57 -5.57
CA GLU A 370 24.36 -4.11 -6.49
C GLU A 370 23.28 -3.33 -5.73
N ILE A 371 22.88 -3.79 -4.54
CA ILE A 371 21.91 -3.12 -3.69
C ILE A 371 22.45 -1.77 -3.23
N TRP A 372 23.73 -1.70 -2.84
CA TRP A 372 24.36 -0.44 -2.42
C TRP A 372 24.37 0.59 -3.54
N GLN A 373 24.74 0.20 -4.75
CA GLN A 373 24.71 1.09 -5.93
C GLN A 373 23.28 1.49 -6.30
N MET A 374 22.34 0.55 -6.29
CA MET A 374 20.92 0.80 -6.58
C MET A 374 20.33 1.84 -5.61
N ILE A 375 20.59 1.72 -4.31
CA ILE A 375 20.12 2.70 -3.33
C ILE A 375 20.81 4.05 -3.52
N ASP A 376 22.10 4.10 -3.86
CA ASP A 376 22.79 5.34 -4.20
C ASP A 376 22.14 6.03 -5.42
N GLU A 377 21.81 5.27 -6.48
CA GLU A 377 21.10 5.81 -7.64
C GLU A 377 19.69 6.34 -7.26
N MET A 378 18.96 5.60 -6.43
CA MET A 378 17.63 6.00 -5.99
C MET A 378 17.65 7.25 -5.09
N LEU A 379 18.64 7.38 -4.22
CA LEU A 379 18.83 8.55 -3.37
C LEU A 379 19.12 9.80 -4.24
N VAL A 380 20.06 9.69 -5.17
CA VAL A 380 20.40 10.80 -6.08
C VAL A 380 19.22 11.18 -6.97
N ALA A 381 18.52 10.18 -7.50
CA ALA A 381 17.35 10.42 -8.36
C ALA A 381 16.19 11.09 -7.64
N GLN A 382 16.10 11.01 -6.32
CA GLN A 382 14.99 11.51 -5.49
C GLN A 382 15.45 12.61 -4.50
N GLU A 383 16.62 13.20 -4.71
CA GLU A 383 17.27 14.18 -3.83
C GLU A 383 16.32 15.29 -3.33
N GLU A 384 15.48 15.80 -4.22
CA GLU A 384 14.56 16.91 -3.93
C GLU A 384 13.57 16.57 -2.78
N TRP A 385 13.23 15.29 -2.60
CA TRP A 385 12.23 14.85 -1.63
C TRP A 385 12.82 14.11 -0.43
N LEU A 386 14.15 14.10 -0.29
CA LEU A 386 14.87 13.34 0.73
C LEU A 386 15.84 14.22 1.53
N PRO A 387 15.37 15.33 2.15
CA PRO A 387 16.26 16.27 2.86
C PRO A 387 17.00 15.64 4.03
N GLN A 388 16.46 14.57 4.64
CA GLN A 388 17.11 13.82 5.72
C GLN A 388 18.38 13.09 5.29
N TYR A 389 18.62 12.91 3.97
CA TYR A 389 19.78 12.22 3.41
C TYR A 389 20.76 13.12 2.66
N THR A 390 20.72 14.45 2.86
CA THR A 390 21.54 15.42 2.10
C THR A 390 23.01 15.03 1.99
N GLU A 391 23.67 14.68 3.11
CA GLU A 391 25.07 14.27 3.10
C GLU A 391 25.29 12.90 2.45
N ALA A 392 24.41 11.94 2.69
CA ALA A 392 24.48 10.63 2.06
C ALA A 392 24.30 10.73 0.54
N ILE A 393 23.43 11.62 0.06
CA ILE A 393 23.22 11.89 -1.37
C ILE A 393 24.47 12.52 -1.98
N ARG A 394 25.11 13.49 -1.31
CA ARG A 394 26.38 14.07 -1.79
C ARG A 394 27.44 12.98 -1.98
N GLN A 395 27.61 12.10 -1.00
CA GLN A 395 28.54 10.98 -1.07
C GLN A 395 28.14 9.95 -2.13
N ALA A 396 26.83 9.69 -2.32
CA ALA A 396 26.35 8.79 -3.37
C ALA A 396 26.68 9.36 -4.76
N LYS A 397 26.52 10.66 -5.00
CA LYS A 397 26.95 11.31 -6.26
C LYS A 397 28.44 11.11 -6.53
N GLU A 398 29.28 11.27 -5.51
CA GLU A 398 30.73 11.05 -5.64
C GLU A 398 31.05 9.60 -6.00
N ARG A 399 30.44 8.62 -5.33
CA ARG A 399 30.63 7.19 -5.65
C ARG A 399 30.18 6.85 -7.06
N LEU A 400 29.04 7.35 -7.50
CA LEU A 400 28.50 7.08 -8.84
C LEU A 400 29.29 7.77 -9.96
N GLN A 401 29.98 8.88 -9.68
CA GLN A 401 30.80 9.59 -10.66
C GLN A 401 32.23 9.07 -10.76
N SER A 402 32.84 8.63 -9.68
CA SER A 402 34.28 8.34 -9.58
C SER A 402 34.63 6.88 -9.30
N GLY A 403 33.64 6.06 -8.90
CA GLY A 403 33.83 4.67 -8.56
C GLY A 403 33.70 3.72 -9.76
N PRO A 404 34.23 2.49 -9.65
CA PRO A 404 33.89 1.43 -10.58
C PRO A 404 32.40 1.07 -10.38
N LEU A 405 31.60 1.27 -11.44
CA LEU A 405 30.17 0.91 -11.40
C LEU A 405 29.95 -0.57 -11.73
N ILE A 406 29.01 -1.16 -11.04
CA ILE A 406 28.54 -2.51 -11.32
C ILE A 406 27.67 -2.45 -12.59
N PRO A 407 27.90 -3.34 -13.57
CA PRO A 407 27.07 -3.38 -14.77
C PRO A 407 25.60 -3.64 -14.45
N THR A 408 24.70 -2.91 -15.10
CA THR A 408 23.26 -3.08 -14.99
C THR A 408 22.66 -3.68 -16.27
N LYS A 409 21.43 -4.17 -16.17
CA LYS A 409 20.68 -4.70 -17.33
C LYS A 409 20.05 -3.54 -18.10
N GLU A 410 20.89 -2.71 -18.76
CA GLU A 410 20.38 -1.57 -19.53
C GLU A 410 19.38 -2.02 -20.59
N GLY A 411 18.26 -1.30 -20.70
CA GLY A 411 17.19 -1.61 -21.65
C GLY A 411 16.28 -2.77 -21.25
N TYR A 412 16.52 -3.45 -20.12
CA TYR A 412 15.59 -4.44 -19.61
C TYR A 412 14.28 -3.75 -19.14
N ARG A 413 13.16 -4.15 -19.75
CA ARG A 413 11.85 -3.53 -19.49
C ARG A 413 10.94 -4.36 -18.59
N GLY A 414 11.48 -5.43 -18.00
CA GLY A 414 10.71 -6.37 -17.19
C GLY A 414 10.25 -7.61 -17.97
N ALA A 415 9.85 -8.63 -17.21
CA ALA A 415 9.50 -9.93 -17.77
C ALA A 415 8.12 -9.93 -18.44
N VAL A 416 7.16 -9.20 -17.85
CA VAL A 416 5.75 -9.23 -18.27
C VAL A 416 5.18 -7.80 -18.19
N ARG A 417 5.17 -7.11 -19.33
CA ARG A 417 4.73 -5.70 -19.40
C ARG A 417 3.82 -5.44 -20.60
N LEU A 418 2.73 -4.72 -20.35
CA LEU A 418 1.88 -4.20 -21.40
C LEU A 418 2.46 -2.90 -21.98
N ARG A 419 2.08 -2.57 -23.21
CA ARG A 419 2.36 -1.25 -23.78
C ARG A 419 1.54 -0.18 -23.09
N GLU A 420 2.06 1.02 -23.01
CA GLU A 420 1.28 2.18 -22.59
C GLU A 420 0.21 2.51 -23.66
N LYS A 421 -1.01 2.80 -23.21
CA LYS A 421 -2.10 3.25 -24.07
C LYS A 421 -1.93 4.72 -24.43
N THR A 422 -2.44 5.10 -25.59
CA THR A 422 -2.52 6.52 -25.95
C THR A 422 -3.65 7.22 -25.17
N ALA A 423 -3.61 8.55 -25.13
CA ALA A 423 -4.66 9.33 -24.46
C ALA A 423 -6.05 9.06 -25.07
N GLU A 424 -6.12 8.84 -26.40
CA GLU A 424 -7.36 8.52 -27.11
C GLU A 424 -7.89 7.14 -26.72
N GLU A 425 -7.02 6.15 -26.57
CA GLU A 425 -7.39 4.81 -26.13
C GLU A 425 -7.92 4.82 -24.69
N VAL A 426 -7.29 5.56 -23.79
CA VAL A 426 -7.73 5.74 -22.40
C VAL A 426 -9.09 6.44 -22.35
N ALA A 427 -9.28 7.53 -23.12
CA ALA A 427 -10.55 8.24 -23.19
C ALA A 427 -11.69 7.34 -23.71
N ALA A 428 -11.42 6.53 -24.72
CA ALA A 428 -12.42 5.59 -25.27
C ALA A 428 -12.81 4.49 -24.25
N GLU A 429 -11.89 4.05 -23.41
CA GLU A 429 -12.20 3.09 -22.32
C GLU A 429 -13.05 3.73 -21.22
N HIS A 430 -12.74 4.98 -20.84
CA HIS A 430 -13.54 5.70 -19.84
C HIS A 430 -14.98 5.93 -20.32
N GLU A 431 -15.19 6.24 -21.59
CA GLU A 431 -16.53 6.35 -22.16
C GLU A 431 -17.30 5.01 -22.12
N LYS A 432 -16.64 3.90 -22.46
CA LYS A 432 -17.26 2.57 -22.36
C LYS A 432 -17.65 2.20 -20.93
N ARG A 433 -16.85 2.55 -19.94
CA ARG A 433 -17.17 2.29 -18.50
C ARG A 433 -18.39 3.11 -18.03
N LYS A 434 -18.58 4.35 -18.54
CA LYS A 434 -19.76 5.17 -18.21
C LYS A 434 -21.08 4.61 -18.75
N ILE A 435 -21.03 3.80 -19.81
CA ILE A 435 -22.22 3.15 -20.41
C ILE A 435 -22.62 1.88 -19.64
N THR A 436 -21.75 1.35 -18.80
CA THR A 436 -21.95 0.06 -18.08
C THR A 436 -22.30 0.25 -16.59
N VAL A 437 -22.45 1.49 -16.12
CA VAL A 437 -22.94 1.88 -14.78
C VAL A 437 -24.26 2.62 -14.95
#